data_2268b7344969ee4550bf476bec6fe0f5
#
_entry.id   2268b7344969ee4550bf476bec6fe0f5
#
_cell.length_a   1.000
_cell.length_b   1.000
_cell.length_c   1.000
_cell.angle_alpha   90.00
_cell.angle_beta   90.00
_cell.angle_gamma   90.00
#
_symmetry.space_group_name_H-M   'P 1'
#
loop_
_entity.id
_entity.type
_entity.pdbx_description
1 polymer ?
#
loop_
_entity_poly.entity_id
_entity_poly.type
_entity_poly.pdbx_seq_one_letter_code
_entity_poly.pdbx_strand_id
1 'polypeptide(L)'
;MRILIDDGMQIKVGTGIGKYSLYLYKELKKHLEKKDSVELLQFDKGSSSKKQGRLKYLLYINSNKFKKKCEQYDVVHFTNYAMPFRKNRKTKYIVTIHDLASFIHPESLSTMYRLYNQFIVKLAIKNADQILTVSESVKKEIIERWPMANVKVAYPGLYSEFDSEAVLNQYESGLLGEISKRKFFLFVGTIETRKNLKIVIQSFIDMKKDNPGNGYKLVLAGRKGFGFEEYEKLINEAKYKKDIIVTGYLSSNDVIKLYKEASAYIFPSVYEGFGSTQLECMVNHLPLILSKIPTNIEVSKAYGLFFDLEDGQGLEKQMNKIVDGEYDYQEKNKVADDICQRYSWESLIDSYIEVYKDM
;
A
#
# COMPACT_ATOMS: atom_id res chain seq x y z
N MET A 1 -17.07 25.20 -4.17
CA MET A 1 -15.85 24.81 -3.42
C MET A 1 -14.71 24.53 -4.40
N ARG A 2 -13.51 25.05 -4.12
CA ARG A 2 -12.29 24.80 -4.92
C ARG A 2 -11.31 24.00 -4.09
N ILE A 3 -10.91 22.85 -4.60
CA ILE A 3 -10.04 21.88 -3.91
C ILE A 3 -8.70 21.83 -4.63
N LEU A 4 -7.59 21.90 -3.90
CA LEU A 4 -6.26 21.57 -4.38
C LEU A 4 -5.79 20.28 -3.75
N ILE A 5 -5.45 19.28 -4.56
CA ILE A 5 -4.78 18.05 -4.10
C ILE A 5 -3.29 18.20 -4.35
N ASP A 6 -2.49 18.04 -3.30
CA ASP A 6 -1.03 18.01 -3.40
C ASP A 6 -0.54 16.56 -3.20
N ASP A 7 0.08 15.99 -4.24
CA ASP A 7 0.56 14.60 -4.24
C ASP A 7 1.90 14.39 -3.50
N GLY A 8 2.49 15.46 -3.00
CA GLY A 8 3.81 15.38 -2.34
C GLY A 8 4.91 14.74 -3.20
N MET A 9 4.85 14.83 -4.53
CA MET A 9 5.71 14.18 -5.55
C MET A 9 5.50 12.66 -5.69
N GLN A 10 4.48 12.07 -5.13
CA GLN A 10 4.34 10.61 -5.05
C GLN A 10 3.93 9.97 -6.38
N ILE A 11 3.14 10.67 -7.22
CA ILE A 11 2.70 10.16 -8.53
C ILE A 11 3.93 9.92 -9.43
N LYS A 12 4.84 10.89 -9.53
CA LYS A 12 6.06 10.76 -10.36
C LYS A 12 7.03 9.69 -9.85
N VAL A 13 6.93 9.29 -8.58
CA VAL A 13 7.77 8.24 -7.98
C VAL A 13 7.17 6.85 -8.21
N GLY A 14 5.87 6.76 -8.56
CA GLY A 14 5.17 5.50 -8.78
C GLY A 14 4.97 4.70 -7.50
N THR A 15 4.56 5.37 -6.43
CA THR A 15 4.27 4.75 -5.11
C THR A 15 2.78 4.46 -4.96
N GLY A 16 2.40 3.60 -3.98
CA GLY A 16 1.01 3.39 -3.61
C GLY A 16 0.30 4.70 -3.22
N ILE A 17 1.00 5.60 -2.50
CA ILE A 17 0.49 6.95 -2.18
C ILE A 17 0.26 7.77 -3.45
N GLY A 18 1.14 7.65 -4.46
CA GLY A 18 0.96 8.33 -5.74
C GLY A 18 -0.26 7.82 -6.51
N LYS A 19 -0.51 6.51 -6.50
CA LYS A 19 -1.74 5.93 -7.04
C LYS A 19 -2.97 6.47 -6.31
N TYR A 20 -2.98 6.42 -4.99
CA TYR A 20 -4.05 6.99 -4.16
C TYR A 20 -4.36 8.45 -4.55
N SER A 21 -3.34 9.31 -4.62
CA SER A 21 -3.51 10.72 -4.97
C SER A 21 -4.13 10.92 -6.36
N LEU A 22 -3.66 10.14 -7.34
CA LEU A 22 -4.14 10.21 -8.72
C LEU A 22 -5.59 9.75 -8.85
N TYR A 23 -5.94 8.63 -8.22
CA TYR A 23 -7.31 8.09 -8.28
C TYR A 23 -8.29 8.97 -7.51
N LEU A 24 -7.93 9.43 -6.32
CA LEU A 24 -8.73 10.40 -5.58
C LEU A 24 -9.02 11.66 -6.42
N TYR A 25 -8.00 12.21 -7.09
CA TYR A 25 -8.20 13.35 -8.00
C TYR A 25 -9.16 13.02 -9.14
N LYS A 26 -8.99 11.87 -9.80
CA LYS A 26 -9.84 11.45 -10.93
C LYS A 26 -11.30 11.28 -10.51
N GLU A 27 -11.54 10.62 -9.38
CA GLU A 27 -12.88 10.36 -8.89
C GLU A 27 -13.56 11.63 -8.37
N LEU A 28 -12.85 12.51 -7.66
CA LEU A 28 -13.38 13.82 -7.32
C LEU A 28 -13.78 14.62 -8.56
N LYS A 29 -12.93 14.63 -9.60
CA LYS A 29 -13.23 15.33 -10.85
C LYS A 29 -14.48 14.80 -11.54
N LYS A 30 -14.79 13.50 -11.39
CA LYS A 30 -15.96 12.84 -11.96
C LYS A 30 -17.24 13.12 -11.17
N HIS A 31 -17.16 13.18 -9.82
CA HIS A 31 -18.33 13.19 -8.94
C HIS A 31 -18.64 14.57 -8.31
N LEU A 32 -17.74 15.55 -8.38
CA LEU A 32 -18.02 16.88 -7.88
C LEU A 32 -19.13 17.57 -8.69
N GLU A 33 -19.93 18.38 -8.02
CA GLU A 33 -20.96 19.21 -8.65
C GLU A 33 -20.33 20.22 -9.64
N LYS A 34 -21.06 20.62 -10.67
CA LYS A 34 -20.56 21.54 -11.72
C LYS A 34 -20.02 22.88 -11.19
N LYS A 35 -20.50 23.33 -10.01
CA LYS A 35 -20.04 24.56 -9.34
C LYS A 35 -18.74 24.40 -8.57
N ASP A 36 -18.31 23.15 -8.34
CA ASP A 36 -17.12 22.80 -7.58
C ASP A 36 -15.96 22.44 -8.53
N SER A 37 -14.72 22.56 -8.07
CA SER A 37 -13.56 22.24 -8.88
C SER A 37 -12.46 21.60 -8.05
N VAL A 38 -11.69 20.72 -8.69
CA VAL A 38 -10.51 20.10 -8.12
C VAL A 38 -9.31 20.26 -9.05
N GLU A 39 -8.18 20.64 -8.49
CA GLU A 39 -6.89 20.73 -9.20
C GLU A 39 -5.87 19.78 -8.55
N LEU A 40 -5.03 19.14 -9.35
CA LEU A 40 -3.93 18.32 -8.89
C LEU A 40 -2.60 19.07 -9.03
N LEU A 41 -1.94 19.32 -7.91
CA LEU A 41 -0.60 19.90 -7.89
C LEU A 41 0.45 18.80 -7.94
N GLN A 42 1.18 18.74 -9.04
CA GLN A 42 2.34 17.87 -9.19
C GLN A 42 3.62 18.70 -9.15
N PHE A 43 4.36 18.57 -8.05
CA PHE A 43 5.64 19.28 -7.93
C PHE A 43 6.70 18.66 -8.83
N ASP A 44 7.33 19.49 -9.67
CA ASP A 44 8.43 19.05 -10.53
C ASP A 44 9.78 19.26 -9.85
N LYS A 45 10.46 18.16 -9.52
CA LYS A 45 11.81 18.18 -8.96
C LYS A 45 12.89 18.47 -10.01
N GLY A 46 12.56 18.47 -11.32
CA GLY A 46 13.52 18.48 -12.43
C GLY A 46 14.44 17.24 -12.39
N SER A 47 15.69 17.39 -12.79
CA SER A 47 16.72 16.35 -12.78
C SER A 47 17.30 16.01 -11.38
N SER A 48 16.74 16.57 -10.31
CA SER A 48 17.24 16.38 -8.94
C SER A 48 17.08 14.94 -8.45
N SER A 49 18.04 14.46 -7.65
CA SER A 49 17.93 13.17 -6.96
C SER A 49 16.69 13.14 -6.06
N LYS A 50 16.26 11.94 -5.61
CA LYS A 50 15.11 11.79 -4.71
C LYS A 50 15.25 12.63 -3.41
N LYS A 51 16.45 12.65 -2.82
CA LYS A 51 16.74 13.43 -1.59
C LYS A 51 16.69 14.94 -1.86
N GLN A 52 17.31 15.41 -2.92
CA GLN A 52 17.28 16.83 -3.33
C GLN A 52 15.85 17.28 -3.71
N GLY A 53 15.10 16.42 -4.38
CA GLY A 53 13.70 16.67 -4.72
C GLY A 53 12.82 16.89 -3.48
N ARG A 54 12.99 16.08 -2.43
CA ARG A 54 12.28 16.27 -1.15
C ARG A 54 12.60 17.61 -0.48
N LEU A 55 13.88 18.00 -0.48
CA LEU A 55 14.27 19.29 0.09
C LEU A 55 13.67 20.45 -0.72
N LYS A 56 13.76 20.41 -2.05
CA LYS A 56 13.14 21.41 -2.93
C LYS A 56 11.63 21.51 -2.72
N TYR A 57 10.94 20.37 -2.59
CA TYR A 57 9.53 20.34 -2.32
C TYR A 57 9.19 20.97 -0.95
N LEU A 58 9.93 20.65 0.12
CA LEU A 58 9.74 21.27 1.44
C LEU A 58 9.96 22.78 1.40
N LEU A 59 10.97 23.25 0.67
CA LEU A 59 11.20 24.68 0.48
C LEU A 59 10.05 25.33 -0.30
N TYR A 60 9.55 24.66 -1.34
CA TYR A 60 8.43 25.15 -2.15
C TYR A 60 7.15 25.29 -1.35
N ILE A 61 6.72 24.26 -0.62
CA ILE A 61 5.47 24.31 0.16
C ILE A 61 5.53 25.31 1.32
N ASN A 62 6.72 25.71 1.76
CA ASN A 62 6.93 26.75 2.77
C ASN A 62 7.18 28.15 2.18
N SER A 63 7.13 28.30 0.85
CA SER A 63 7.35 29.58 0.17
C SER A 63 6.10 30.46 0.15
N ASN A 64 6.31 31.78 0.03
CA ASN A 64 5.22 32.74 -0.19
C ASN A 64 4.46 32.47 -1.49
N LYS A 65 5.11 31.91 -2.53
CA LYS A 65 4.48 31.52 -3.79
C LYS A 65 3.42 30.44 -3.56
N PHE A 66 3.77 29.38 -2.81
CA PHE A 66 2.83 28.32 -2.48
C PHE A 66 1.70 28.82 -1.58
N LYS A 67 2.01 29.65 -0.58
CA LYS A 67 1.00 30.26 0.29
C LYS A 67 -0.05 31.05 -0.52
N LYS A 68 0.39 31.91 -1.44
CA LYS A 68 -0.52 32.65 -2.36
C LYS A 68 -1.31 31.71 -3.27
N LYS A 69 -0.74 30.61 -3.72
CA LYS A 69 -1.47 29.58 -4.49
C LYS A 69 -2.58 28.97 -3.63
N CYS A 70 -2.30 28.56 -2.39
CA CYS A 70 -3.30 27.99 -1.49
C CYS A 70 -4.47 28.95 -1.22
N GLU A 71 -4.25 30.26 -1.17
CA GLU A 71 -5.31 31.26 -0.94
C GLU A 71 -6.39 31.32 -2.05
N GLN A 72 -6.14 30.63 -3.18
CA GLN A 72 -7.09 30.51 -4.29
C GLN A 72 -8.06 29.33 -4.11
N TYR A 73 -7.88 28.50 -3.08
CA TYR A 73 -8.65 27.29 -2.82
C TYR A 73 -9.31 27.37 -1.44
N ASP A 74 -10.49 26.78 -1.34
CA ASP A 74 -11.21 26.66 -0.09
C ASP A 74 -10.55 25.57 0.78
N VAL A 75 -10.13 24.47 0.14
CA VAL A 75 -9.46 23.32 0.77
C VAL A 75 -8.19 22.95 0.02
N VAL A 76 -7.11 22.66 0.77
CA VAL A 76 -5.89 22.03 0.26
C VAL A 76 -5.72 20.70 0.98
N HIS A 77 -5.71 19.61 0.20
CA HIS A 77 -5.51 18.26 0.72
C HIS A 77 -4.11 17.73 0.37
N PHE A 78 -3.29 17.59 1.39
CA PHE A 78 -1.97 16.94 1.31
C PHE A 78 -2.18 15.43 1.42
N THR A 79 -2.10 14.72 0.32
CA THR A 79 -2.31 13.27 0.28
C THR A 79 -1.15 12.46 0.85
N ASN A 80 -0.10 13.13 1.29
CA ASN A 80 0.99 12.63 2.11
C ASN A 80 1.16 13.57 3.31
N TYR A 81 1.80 13.14 4.39
CA TYR A 81 1.92 13.90 5.64
C TYR A 81 2.81 15.15 5.56
N ALA A 82 3.46 15.45 4.44
CA ALA A 82 4.26 16.65 4.28
C ALA A 82 3.38 17.86 3.95
N MET A 83 3.25 18.79 4.88
CA MET A 83 2.49 20.04 4.74
C MET A 83 3.32 21.26 5.17
N PRO A 84 2.91 22.50 4.87
CA PRO A 84 3.62 23.72 5.29
C PRO A 84 3.76 23.83 6.81
N PHE A 85 4.89 24.39 7.28
CA PHE A 85 5.11 24.68 8.69
C PHE A 85 4.11 25.70 9.25
N ARG A 86 3.63 26.61 8.39
CA ARG A 86 2.63 27.62 8.74
C ARG A 86 1.52 27.61 7.70
N LYS A 87 0.29 27.37 8.13
CA LYS A 87 -0.87 27.46 7.26
C LYS A 87 -1.31 28.93 7.08
N ASN A 88 -1.99 29.24 5.98
CA ASN A 88 -2.73 30.49 5.88
C ASN A 88 -4.07 30.35 6.64
N ARG A 89 -4.71 31.51 6.95
CA ARG A 89 -5.96 31.51 7.73
C ARG A 89 -7.22 31.42 6.85
N LYS A 90 -7.07 31.50 5.52
CA LYS A 90 -8.20 31.56 4.57
C LYS A 90 -8.56 30.19 4.01
N THR A 91 -7.62 29.26 4.02
CA THR A 91 -7.73 27.93 3.40
C THR A 91 -7.74 26.86 4.46
N LYS A 92 -8.59 25.88 4.35
CA LYS A 92 -8.61 24.68 5.20
C LYS A 92 -7.60 23.64 4.72
N TYR A 93 -6.87 23.04 5.64
CA TYR A 93 -5.83 22.06 5.33
C TYR A 93 -6.22 20.69 5.83
N ILE A 94 -6.34 19.76 4.89
CA ILE A 94 -6.54 18.33 5.14
C ILE A 94 -5.20 17.64 4.89
N VAL A 95 -4.89 16.62 5.70
CA VAL A 95 -3.72 15.76 5.49
C VAL A 95 -4.11 14.30 5.59
N THR A 96 -3.61 13.45 4.68
CA THR A 96 -3.74 12.00 4.82
C THR A 96 -2.50 11.41 5.49
N ILE A 97 -2.69 10.70 6.61
CA ILE A 97 -1.68 9.91 7.30
C ILE A 97 -1.92 8.45 6.96
N HIS A 98 -1.03 7.87 6.14
CA HIS A 98 -1.17 6.50 5.66
C HIS A 98 -0.75 5.45 6.68
N ASP A 99 0.24 5.74 7.51
CA ASP A 99 0.76 4.86 8.56
C ASP A 99 1.53 5.63 9.62
N LEU A 100 1.82 4.96 10.72
CA LEU A 100 2.69 5.42 11.79
C LEU A 100 3.93 4.54 11.98
N ALA A 101 4.41 3.88 10.90
CA ALA A 101 5.56 2.96 10.96
C ALA A 101 6.79 3.56 11.68
N SER A 102 7.05 4.85 11.48
CA SER A 102 8.17 5.54 12.14
C SER A 102 8.04 5.64 13.67
N PHE A 103 6.84 5.46 14.23
CA PHE A 103 6.56 5.49 15.66
C PHE A 103 6.38 4.10 16.26
N ILE A 104 5.82 3.15 15.49
CA ILE A 104 5.42 1.82 15.95
C ILE A 104 6.52 0.79 15.70
N HIS A 105 7.13 0.86 14.50
CA HIS A 105 8.24 0.00 14.07
C HIS A 105 9.47 0.81 13.65
N PRO A 106 10.05 1.62 14.56
CA PRO A 106 11.16 2.51 14.26
C PRO A 106 12.43 1.79 13.78
N GLU A 107 12.60 0.53 14.15
CA GLU A 107 13.71 -0.36 13.76
C GLU A 107 13.67 -0.73 12.27
N SER A 108 12.50 -0.66 11.64
CA SER A 108 12.32 -0.97 10.22
C SER A 108 12.77 0.15 9.29
N LEU A 109 13.23 1.27 9.83
CA LEU A 109 13.59 2.47 9.09
C LEU A 109 14.99 2.97 9.47
N SER A 110 15.69 3.55 8.51
CA SER A 110 16.97 4.24 8.83
C SER A 110 16.71 5.39 9.80
N THR A 111 17.64 5.63 10.72
CA THR A 111 17.51 6.64 11.79
C THR A 111 17.17 8.03 11.25
N MET A 112 17.83 8.47 10.18
CA MET A 112 17.57 9.77 9.57
C MET A 112 16.15 9.88 9.01
N TYR A 113 15.68 8.84 8.32
CA TYR A 113 14.35 8.80 7.72
C TYR A 113 13.27 8.74 8.80
N ARG A 114 13.49 7.95 9.85
CA ARG A 114 12.62 7.88 11.03
C ARG A 114 12.41 9.23 11.68
N LEU A 115 13.50 9.93 12.04
CA LEU A 115 13.43 11.25 12.69
C LEU A 115 12.72 12.28 11.81
N TYR A 116 13.03 12.29 10.52
CA TYR A 116 12.35 13.13 9.54
C TYR A 116 10.83 12.85 9.52
N ASN A 117 10.41 11.58 9.37
CA ASN A 117 9.00 11.22 9.34
C ASN A 117 8.29 11.57 10.64
N GLN A 118 8.89 11.26 11.80
CA GLN A 118 8.31 11.61 13.09
C GLN A 118 8.08 13.12 13.22
N PHE A 119 9.03 13.94 12.76
CA PHE A 119 8.88 15.39 12.79
C PHE A 119 7.74 15.85 11.88
N ILE A 120 7.69 15.39 10.64
CA ILE A 120 6.66 15.81 9.66
C ILE A 120 5.27 15.36 10.08
N VAL A 121 5.10 14.12 10.59
CA VAL A 121 3.82 13.64 11.10
C VAL A 121 3.34 14.45 12.30
N LYS A 122 4.21 14.76 13.27
CA LYS A 122 3.86 15.63 14.41
C LYS A 122 3.41 17.02 13.94
N LEU A 123 4.08 17.56 12.93
CA LEU A 123 3.73 18.85 12.35
C LEU A 123 2.36 18.79 11.65
N ALA A 124 2.10 17.73 10.90
CA ALA A 124 0.82 17.52 10.23
C ALA A 124 -0.33 17.43 11.24
N ILE A 125 -0.18 16.64 12.30
CA ILE A 125 -1.19 16.51 13.36
C ILE A 125 -1.46 17.83 14.04
N LYS A 126 -0.41 18.65 14.30
CA LYS A 126 -0.57 19.96 14.94
C LYS A 126 -1.28 20.99 14.05
N ASN A 127 -1.02 20.95 12.74
CA ASN A 127 -1.37 22.06 11.85
C ASN A 127 -2.57 21.78 10.93
N ALA A 128 -2.93 20.51 10.68
CA ALA A 128 -4.09 20.20 9.86
C ALA A 128 -5.39 20.60 10.55
N ASP A 129 -6.37 21.04 9.77
CA ASP A 129 -7.74 21.29 10.26
C ASP A 129 -8.49 19.96 10.37
N GLN A 130 -8.20 19.03 9.44
CA GLN A 130 -8.72 17.65 9.45
C GLN A 130 -7.61 16.67 9.07
N ILE A 131 -7.52 15.58 9.80
CA ILE A 131 -6.67 14.45 9.45
C ILE A 131 -7.54 13.36 8.85
N LEU A 132 -7.15 12.87 7.67
CA LEU A 132 -7.67 11.63 7.11
C LEU A 132 -6.66 10.51 7.36
N THR A 133 -7.19 9.32 7.55
CA THR A 133 -6.37 8.10 7.61
C THR A 133 -7.04 6.97 6.84
N VAL A 134 -6.27 5.96 6.51
CA VAL A 134 -6.64 4.93 5.53
C VAL A 134 -7.26 3.68 6.14
N SER A 135 -7.35 3.61 7.49
CA SER A 135 -7.97 2.49 8.21
C SER A 135 -8.39 2.90 9.63
N GLU A 136 -9.32 2.16 10.24
CA GLU A 136 -9.67 2.34 11.66
C GLU A 136 -8.49 1.98 12.56
N SER A 137 -7.66 1.01 12.14
CA SER A 137 -6.43 0.65 12.85
C SER A 137 -5.49 1.84 13.00
N VAL A 138 -5.16 2.55 11.92
CA VAL A 138 -4.30 3.74 11.97
C VAL A 138 -4.97 4.89 12.71
N LYS A 139 -6.30 5.07 12.58
CA LYS A 139 -7.04 6.07 13.37
C LYS A 139 -6.87 5.83 14.86
N LYS A 140 -7.05 4.59 15.31
CA LYS A 140 -6.86 4.22 16.71
C LYS A 140 -5.45 4.56 17.19
N GLU A 141 -4.43 4.21 16.43
CA GLU A 141 -3.01 4.52 16.74
C GLU A 141 -2.75 6.03 16.85
N ILE A 142 -3.37 6.84 15.97
CA ILE A 142 -3.25 8.31 16.02
C ILE A 142 -3.92 8.85 17.28
N ILE A 143 -5.15 8.43 17.59
CA ILE A 143 -5.91 8.94 18.73
C ILE A 143 -5.26 8.51 20.07
N GLU A 144 -4.74 7.30 20.17
CA GLU A 144 -4.01 6.83 21.35
C GLU A 144 -2.76 7.69 21.64
N ARG A 145 -2.10 8.17 20.59
CA ARG A 145 -0.88 8.98 20.74
C ARG A 145 -1.16 10.48 20.83
N TRP A 146 -2.21 10.95 20.18
CA TRP A 146 -2.65 12.34 20.14
C TRP A 146 -4.18 12.44 20.30
N PRO A 147 -4.69 12.35 21.55
CA PRO A 147 -6.13 12.28 21.82
C PRO A 147 -6.97 13.45 21.30
N MET A 148 -6.34 14.62 21.10
CA MET A 148 -6.99 15.83 20.59
C MET A 148 -6.96 15.93 19.05
N ALA A 149 -6.42 14.96 18.33
CA ALA A 149 -6.36 14.98 16.88
C ALA A 149 -7.77 14.78 16.27
N ASN A 150 -8.13 15.64 15.32
CA ASN A 150 -9.38 15.51 14.56
C ASN A 150 -9.17 14.53 13.40
N VAL A 151 -9.52 13.25 13.59
CA VAL A 151 -9.22 12.16 12.66
C VAL A 151 -10.50 11.52 12.13
N LYS A 152 -10.66 11.49 10.81
CA LYS A 152 -11.68 10.71 10.09
C LYS A 152 -11.00 9.60 9.26
N VAL A 153 -11.65 8.44 9.14
CA VAL A 153 -11.19 7.39 8.20
C VAL A 153 -11.73 7.69 6.82
N ALA A 154 -10.86 7.60 5.83
CA ALA A 154 -11.20 7.69 4.43
C ALA A 154 -10.40 6.59 3.70
N TYR A 155 -11.04 5.46 3.46
CA TYR A 155 -10.43 4.30 2.86
C TYR A 155 -9.96 4.58 1.43
N PRO A 156 -8.77 4.13 1.02
CA PRO A 156 -8.37 4.15 -0.38
C PRO A 156 -9.21 3.16 -1.18
N GLY A 157 -9.70 3.59 -2.34
CA GLY A 157 -10.47 2.73 -3.23
C GLY A 157 -9.59 1.78 -4.05
N LEU A 158 -10.20 0.71 -4.54
CA LEU A 158 -9.60 -0.23 -5.47
C LEU A 158 -9.25 0.48 -6.79
N TYR A 159 -8.08 0.19 -7.34
CA TYR A 159 -7.63 0.77 -8.60
C TYR A 159 -8.16 -0.04 -9.80
N SER A 160 -8.87 0.62 -10.72
CA SER A 160 -9.50 -0.02 -11.89
C SER A 160 -8.54 -0.76 -12.82
N GLU A 161 -7.24 -0.42 -12.79
CA GLU A 161 -6.24 -1.14 -13.60
C GLU A 161 -6.09 -2.62 -13.22
N PHE A 162 -6.45 -3.00 -12.00
CA PHE A 162 -6.39 -4.38 -11.52
C PHE A 162 -7.65 -5.19 -11.80
N ASP A 163 -8.76 -4.51 -12.15
CA ASP A 163 -10.05 -5.12 -12.50
C ASP A 163 -10.22 -5.36 -14.01
N SER A 164 -9.28 -4.92 -14.85
CA SER A 164 -9.46 -4.97 -16.29
C SER A 164 -9.01 -6.31 -16.89
N GLU A 165 -9.90 -6.97 -17.66
CA GLU A 165 -9.57 -8.13 -18.50
C GLU A 165 -8.64 -7.78 -19.67
N ALA A 166 -8.54 -6.48 -20.02
CA ALA A 166 -7.85 -5.99 -21.22
C ALA A 166 -6.33 -6.16 -21.21
N VAL A 167 -5.72 -6.51 -20.08
CA VAL A 167 -4.25 -6.52 -19.88
C VAL A 167 -3.56 -7.79 -20.38
N LEU A 168 -4.31 -8.80 -20.87
CA LEU A 168 -3.77 -10.14 -21.13
C LEU A 168 -2.92 -10.28 -22.42
N ASN A 169 -2.84 -9.27 -23.27
CA ASN A 169 -2.33 -9.46 -24.65
C ASN A 169 -0.93 -8.94 -24.96
N GLN A 170 -0.17 -8.42 -23.99
CA GLN A 170 1.21 -7.96 -24.24
C GLN A 170 2.19 -8.51 -23.18
N TYR A 171 3.03 -9.46 -23.56
CA TYR A 171 4.04 -10.07 -22.71
C TYR A 171 5.44 -9.72 -23.17
N GLU A 172 6.28 -9.21 -22.29
CA GLU A 172 7.69 -8.92 -22.60
C GLU A 172 8.71 -9.68 -21.73
N SER A 173 8.35 -10.44 -20.69
CA SER A 173 9.37 -11.08 -19.85
C SER A 173 9.39 -12.61 -19.97
N GLY A 174 10.52 -13.15 -20.46
CA GLY A 174 10.81 -14.59 -20.46
C GLY A 174 10.84 -15.23 -19.06
N LEU A 175 10.96 -14.41 -18.00
CA LEU A 175 11.01 -14.86 -16.61
C LEU A 175 9.74 -15.61 -16.18
N LEU A 176 8.57 -15.23 -16.68
CA LEU A 176 7.29 -15.86 -16.33
C LEU A 176 7.04 -17.15 -17.12
N GLY A 177 7.76 -17.40 -18.20
CA GLY A 177 7.66 -18.61 -19.01
C GLY A 177 8.15 -19.89 -18.30
N GLU A 178 9.03 -19.71 -17.31
CA GLU A 178 9.59 -20.84 -16.52
C GLU A 178 8.75 -21.19 -15.28
N ILE A 179 7.72 -20.39 -14.93
CA ILE A 179 6.89 -20.60 -13.75
C ILE A 179 5.59 -21.26 -14.19
N SER A 180 5.35 -22.50 -13.72
CA SER A 180 4.10 -23.19 -13.99
C SER A 180 2.93 -22.46 -13.33
N LYS A 181 1.84 -22.23 -14.09
CA LYS A 181 0.62 -21.62 -13.57
C LYS A 181 0.09 -22.37 -12.36
N ARG A 182 -0.35 -21.63 -11.35
CA ARG A 182 -0.92 -22.17 -10.11
C ARG A 182 0.02 -23.13 -9.35
N LYS A 183 1.35 -22.94 -9.52
CA LYS A 183 2.37 -23.64 -8.76
C LYS A 183 3.42 -22.71 -8.16
N PHE A 184 2.95 -21.54 -7.68
CA PHE A 184 3.82 -20.64 -6.92
C PHE A 184 3.05 -19.78 -5.92
N PHE A 185 3.72 -19.52 -4.80
CA PHE A 185 3.32 -18.48 -3.85
C PHE A 185 3.94 -17.16 -4.26
N LEU A 186 3.20 -16.10 -4.07
CA LEU A 186 3.57 -14.76 -4.54
C LEU A 186 3.65 -13.75 -3.39
N PHE A 187 4.69 -12.94 -3.41
CA PHE A 187 4.76 -11.66 -2.68
C PHE A 187 5.04 -10.53 -3.68
N VAL A 188 4.35 -9.40 -3.55
CA VAL A 188 4.58 -8.18 -4.34
C VAL A 188 4.78 -7.01 -3.41
N GLY A 189 5.89 -6.30 -3.55
CA GLY A 189 6.18 -5.09 -2.78
C GLY A 189 7.68 -4.86 -2.61
N THR A 190 8.06 -3.75 -1.98
CA THR A 190 9.46 -3.53 -1.62
C THR A 190 9.89 -4.61 -0.62
N ILE A 191 10.97 -5.29 -0.93
CA ILE A 191 11.55 -6.37 -0.09
C ILE A 191 12.36 -5.70 1.02
N GLU A 192 11.71 -5.47 2.17
CA GLU A 192 12.25 -4.72 3.32
C GLU A 192 11.88 -5.40 4.64
N THR A 193 12.60 -5.11 5.71
CA THR A 193 12.47 -5.75 7.04
C THR A 193 11.03 -5.78 7.54
N ARG A 194 10.26 -4.69 7.39
CA ARG A 194 8.85 -4.58 7.82
C ARG A 194 7.93 -5.62 7.16
N LYS A 195 8.31 -6.11 5.98
CA LYS A 195 7.55 -7.13 5.23
C LYS A 195 7.79 -8.55 5.73
N ASN A 196 8.69 -8.77 6.70
CA ASN A 196 8.88 -10.04 7.41
C ASN A 196 9.02 -11.28 6.50
N LEU A 197 9.72 -11.13 5.36
CA LEU A 197 9.87 -12.23 4.41
C LEU A 197 10.72 -13.40 4.93
N LYS A 198 11.43 -13.21 6.04
CA LYS A 198 12.20 -14.27 6.68
C LYS A 198 11.32 -15.47 7.04
N ILE A 199 10.14 -15.22 7.65
CA ILE A 199 9.21 -16.31 8.01
C ILE A 199 8.69 -17.03 6.76
N VAL A 200 8.42 -16.30 5.68
CA VAL A 200 7.92 -16.89 4.42
C VAL A 200 8.97 -17.78 3.77
N ILE A 201 10.22 -17.29 3.68
CA ILE A 201 11.32 -18.06 3.10
C ILE A 201 11.55 -19.34 3.92
N GLN A 202 11.54 -19.23 5.25
CA GLN A 202 11.75 -20.39 6.12
C GLN A 202 10.60 -21.39 6.01
N SER A 203 9.34 -20.96 6.12
CA SER A 203 8.17 -21.84 6.00
C SER A 203 8.09 -22.50 4.62
N PHE A 204 8.47 -21.79 3.56
CA PHE A 204 8.56 -22.38 2.22
C PHE A 204 9.64 -23.47 2.14
N ILE A 205 10.81 -23.25 2.75
CA ILE A 205 11.89 -24.27 2.81
C ILE A 205 11.41 -25.49 3.59
N ASP A 206 10.70 -25.30 4.71
CA ASP A 206 10.21 -26.41 5.53
C ASP A 206 9.12 -27.19 4.80
N MET A 207 8.16 -26.55 4.16
CA MET A 207 7.17 -27.18 3.26
C MET A 207 7.83 -27.99 2.13
N LYS A 208 8.94 -27.51 1.57
CA LYS A 208 9.70 -28.23 0.53
C LYS A 208 10.49 -29.43 1.09
N LYS A 209 10.89 -29.39 2.36
CA LYS A 209 11.53 -30.57 3.01
C LYS A 209 10.53 -31.71 3.19
N ASP A 210 9.31 -31.38 3.60
CA ASP A 210 8.25 -32.36 3.83
C ASP A 210 7.74 -32.97 2.52
N ASN A 211 7.73 -32.19 1.44
CA ASN A 211 7.33 -32.65 0.10
C ASN A 211 8.26 -32.09 -0.99
N PRO A 212 9.47 -32.67 -1.18
CA PRO A 212 10.48 -32.17 -2.12
C PRO A 212 10.01 -32.12 -3.59
N GLY A 213 9.07 -32.98 -3.96
CA GLY A 213 8.56 -33.16 -5.34
C GLY A 213 7.37 -32.27 -5.69
N ASN A 214 6.88 -31.42 -4.80
CA ASN A 214 5.62 -30.67 -5.00
C ASN A 214 5.65 -29.66 -6.16
N GLY A 215 6.84 -29.31 -6.69
CA GLY A 215 6.99 -28.41 -7.84
C GLY A 215 6.67 -26.94 -7.59
N TYR A 216 6.28 -26.55 -6.36
CA TYR A 216 5.98 -25.16 -6.02
C TYR A 216 7.22 -24.28 -5.97
N LYS A 217 7.03 -23.00 -6.34
CA LYS A 217 8.05 -21.95 -6.24
C LYS A 217 7.56 -20.82 -5.32
N LEU A 218 8.51 -20.02 -4.82
CA LEU A 218 8.25 -18.77 -4.11
C LEU A 218 8.74 -17.62 -4.97
N VAL A 219 7.83 -16.71 -5.36
CA VAL A 219 8.13 -15.54 -6.20
C VAL A 219 8.06 -14.28 -5.34
N LEU A 220 9.19 -13.60 -5.21
CA LEU A 220 9.33 -12.34 -4.48
C LEU A 220 9.51 -11.20 -5.48
N ALA A 221 8.41 -10.51 -5.80
CA ALA A 221 8.38 -9.45 -6.80
C ALA A 221 8.49 -8.07 -6.17
N GLY A 222 9.56 -7.33 -6.48
CA GLY A 222 9.73 -5.97 -6.01
C GLY A 222 11.17 -5.51 -5.89
N ARG A 223 11.33 -4.22 -5.57
CA ARG A 223 12.65 -3.61 -5.38
C ARG A 223 13.27 -4.07 -4.06
N LYS A 224 14.60 -4.21 -4.04
CA LYS A 224 15.38 -4.39 -2.82
C LYS A 224 15.24 -3.15 -1.95
N GLY A 225 14.80 -3.32 -0.71
CA GLY A 225 14.60 -2.28 0.29
C GLY A 225 15.57 -2.39 1.48
N PHE A 226 15.25 -1.72 2.57
CA PHE A 226 16.05 -1.74 3.80
C PHE A 226 16.06 -3.15 4.42
N GLY A 227 17.25 -3.68 4.70
CA GLY A 227 17.45 -5.02 5.28
C GLY A 227 17.37 -6.18 4.27
N PHE A 228 17.40 -5.92 2.95
CA PHE A 228 17.36 -6.96 1.91
C PHE A 228 18.51 -7.96 2.03
N GLU A 229 19.67 -7.53 2.47
CA GLU A 229 20.90 -8.33 2.56
C GLU A 229 20.70 -9.58 3.44
N GLU A 230 19.87 -9.48 4.47
CA GLU A 230 19.50 -10.62 5.33
C GLU A 230 18.72 -11.69 4.56
N TYR A 231 17.78 -11.27 3.74
CA TYR A 231 16.99 -12.16 2.90
C TYR A 231 17.82 -12.81 1.80
N GLU A 232 18.71 -12.03 1.17
CA GLU A 232 19.62 -12.54 0.14
C GLU A 232 20.54 -13.63 0.69
N LYS A 233 21.08 -13.43 1.89
CA LYS A 233 21.87 -14.45 2.58
C LYS A 233 21.06 -15.72 2.83
N LEU A 234 19.86 -15.59 3.42
CA LEU A 234 18.98 -16.71 3.72
C LEU A 234 18.61 -17.51 2.46
N ILE A 235 18.30 -16.82 1.36
CA ILE A 235 17.99 -17.46 0.07
C ILE A 235 19.20 -18.21 -0.48
N ASN A 236 20.39 -17.60 -0.46
CA ASN A 236 21.61 -18.19 -1.02
C ASN A 236 22.06 -19.45 -0.24
N GLU A 237 21.81 -19.49 1.04
CA GLU A 237 22.13 -20.62 1.92
C GLU A 237 21.05 -21.75 1.88
N ALA A 238 19.87 -21.46 1.32
CA ALA A 238 18.76 -22.40 1.29
C ALA A 238 19.02 -23.60 0.36
N LYS A 239 18.66 -24.81 0.81
CA LYS A 239 18.70 -26.02 -0.02
C LYS A 239 17.89 -25.91 -1.30
N TYR A 240 16.74 -25.23 -1.23
CA TYR A 240 15.78 -25.06 -2.32
C TYR A 240 15.87 -23.68 -2.98
N LYS A 241 17.04 -23.03 -2.98
CA LYS A 241 17.23 -21.68 -3.52
C LYS A 241 16.81 -21.52 -4.99
N LYS A 242 16.84 -22.59 -5.79
CA LYS A 242 16.39 -22.57 -7.19
C LYS A 242 14.87 -22.42 -7.34
N ASP A 243 14.13 -22.71 -6.27
CA ASP A 243 12.68 -22.56 -6.23
C ASP A 243 12.24 -21.21 -5.64
N ILE A 244 13.19 -20.33 -5.22
CA ILE A 244 12.93 -18.99 -4.70
C ILE A 244 13.41 -17.98 -5.72
N ILE A 245 12.48 -17.24 -6.31
CA ILE A 245 12.72 -16.30 -7.42
C ILE A 245 12.54 -14.87 -6.94
N VAL A 246 13.60 -14.06 -7.02
CA VAL A 246 13.55 -12.61 -6.75
C VAL A 246 13.55 -11.89 -8.09
N THR A 247 12.41 -11.31 -8.49
CA THR A 247 12.24 -10.75 -9.83
C THR A 247 12.81 -9.34 -9.99
N GLY A 248 13.00 -8.60 -8.90
CA GLY A 248 13.16 -7.15 -8.97
C GLY A 248 11.83 -6.43 -9.25
N TYR A 249 11.91 -5.17 -9.69
CA TYR A 249 10.72 -4.37 -10.01
C TYR A 249 10.05 -4.88 -11.31
N LEU A 250 8.75 -5.04 -11.24
CA LEU A 250 7.91 -5.43 -12.38
C LEU A 250 6.95 -4.30 -12.78
N SER A 251 6.51 -4.31 -14.02
CA SER A 251 5.44 -3.43 -14.50
C SER A 251 4.09 -3.81 -13.86
N SER A 252 3.11 -2.89 -13.87
CA SER A 252 1.75 -3.21 -13.38
C SER A 252 1.15 -4.39 -14.14
N ASN A 253 1.38 -4.49 -15.45
CA ASN A 253 0.87 -5.59 -16.28
C ASN A 253 1.44 -6.94 -15.87
N ASP A 254 2.77 -7.01 -15.61
CA ASP A 254 3.40 -8.24 -15.12
C ASP A 254 2.89 -8.63 -13.74
N VAL A 255 2.65 -7.65 -12.85
CA VAL A 255 2.09 -7.88 -11.52
C VAL A 255 0.67 -8.45 -11.61
N ILE A 256 -0.20 -7.89 -12.47
CA ILE A 256 -1.56 -8.40 -12.69
C ILE A 256 -1.52 -9.84 -13.20
N LYS A 257 -0.60 -10.16 -14.10
CA LYS A 257 -0.41 -11.53 -14.56
C LYS A 257 -0.03 -12.47 -13.41
N LEU A 258 0.92 -12.06 -12.57
CA LEU A 258 1.29 -12.85 -11.40
C LEU A 258 0.10 -13.08 -10.47
N TYR A 259 -0.76 -12.07 -10.24
CA TYR A 259 -1.97 -12.24 -9.44
C TYR A 259 -2.93 -13.28 -10.03
N LYS A 260 -3.11 -13.29 -11.36
CA LYS A 260 -3.99 -14.25 -12.06
C LYS A 260 -3.42 -15.68 -12.10
N GLU A 261 -2.11 -15.84 -12.04
CA GLU A 261 -1.44 -17.14 -12.22
C GLU A 261 -0.89 -17.74 -10.92
N ALA A 262 -0.81 -16.99 -9.82
CA ALA A 262 -0.34 -17.49 -8.53
C ALA A 262 -1.35 -18.46 -7.89
N SER A 263 -0.85 -19.34 -7.00
CA SER A 263 -1.70 -20.18 -6.16
C SER A 263 -2.26 -19.43 -4.96
N ALA A 264 -1.43 -18.61 -4.34
CA ALA A 264 -1.81 -17.69 -3.27
C ALA A 264 -0.80 -16.55 -3.17
N TYR A 265 -1.28 -15.43 -2.65
CA TYR A 265 -0.46 -14.29 -2.26
C TYR A 265 -0.15 -14.36 -0.76
N ILE A 266 1.11 -14.18 -0.38
CA ILE A 266 1.52 -14.16 1.02
C ILE A 266 1.85 -12.74 1.43
N PHE A 267 1.19 -12.25 2.48
CA PHE A 267 1.35 -10.89 2.99
C PHE A 267 1.75 -10.91 4.47
N PRO A 268 3.05 -11.14 4.77
CA PRO A 268 3.54 -11.46 6.10
C PRO A 268 3.93 -10.23 6.93
N SER A 269 3.55 -9.03 6.50
CA SER A 269 3.96 -7.76 7.09
C SER A 269 3.70 -7.71 8.60
N VAL A 270 4.65 -7.17 9.36
CA VAL A 270 4.48 -6.91 10.80
C VAL A 270 3.60 -5.68 11.06
N TYR A 271 3.51 -4.80 10.09
CA TYR A 271 2.73 -3.57 10.17
C TYR A 271 2.35 -3.04 8.77
N GLU A 272 1.11 -2.57 8.63
CA GLU A 272 0.59 -1.89 7.44
C GLU A 272 -0.39 -0.79 7.85
N GLY A 273 -0.47 0.26 7.02
CA GLY A 273 -1.50 1.27 7.17
C GLY A 273 -2.86 0.83 6.58
N PHE A 274 -2.83 0.16 5.41
CA PHE A 274 -4.02 -0.35 4.74
C PHE A 274 -3.75 -1.68 3.99
N GLY A 275 -2.67 -1.73 3.20
CA GLY A 275 -2.35 -2.93 2.42
C GLY A 275 -3.21 -3.06 1.15
N SER A 276 -3.22 -2.06 0.29
CA SER A 276 -4.01 -2.04 -0.97
C SER A 276 -3.79 -3.25 -1.87
N THR A 277 -2.62 -3.90 -1.80
CA THR A 277 -2.33 -5.15 -2.52
C THR A 277 -3.28 -6.29 -2.16
N GLN A 278 -3.90 -6.27 -0.98
CA GLN A 278 -4.93 -7.24 -0.61
C GLN A 278 -6.16 -7.11 -1.52
N LEU A 279 -6.62 -5.89 -1.80
CA LEU A 279 -7.73 -5.62 -2.72
C LEU A 279 -7.35 -5.99 -4.17
N GLU A 280 -6.11 -5.69 -4.58
CA GLU A 280 -5.59 -6.07 -5.90
C GLU A 280 -5.61 -7.61 -6.09
N CYS A 281 -5.33 -8.37 -5.04
CA CYS A 281 -5.42 -9.84 -5.07
C CYS A 281 -6.87 -10.32 -5.05
N MET A 282 -7.74 -9.73 -4.21
CA MET A 282 -9.14 -10.14 -4.09
C MET A 282 -9.92 -9.96 -5.39
N VAL A 283 -9.73 -8.85 -6.11
CA VAL A 283 -10.38 -8.61 -7.40
C VAL A 283 -9.94 -9.62 -8.48
N ASN A 284 -8.79 -10.27 -8.29
CA ASN A 284 -8.32 -11.38 -9.12
C ASN A 284 -8.64 -12.75 -8.51
N HIS A 285 -9.46 -12.82 -7.46
CA HIS A 285 -9.82 -14.04 -6.73
C HIS A 285 -8.60 -14.89 -6.31
N LEU A 286 -7.48 -14.21 -6.01
CA LEU A 286 -6.25 -14.85 -5.57
C LEU A 286 -6.30 -15.08 -4.05
N PRO A 287 -6.19 -16.33 -3.55
CA PRO A 287 -6.16 -16.63 -2.14
C PRO A 287 -5.11 -15.79 -1.38
N LEU A 288 -5.47 -15.30 -0.20
CA LEU A 288 -4.60 -14.49 0.65
C LEU A 288 -4.17 -15.25 1.90
N ILE A 289 -2.86 -15.37 2.11
CA ILE A 289 -2.26 -15.85 3.37
C ILE A 289 -1.64 -14.64 4.06
N LEU A 290 -2.16 -14.25 5.21
CA LEU A 290 -1.91 -12.95 5.83
C LEU A 290 -1.42 -13.09 7.26
N SER A 291 -0.45 -12.27 7.66
CA SER A 291 -0.16 -12.07 9.07
C SER A 291 -1.38 -11.49 9.80
N LYS A 292 -1.64 -11.98 11.02
CA LYS A 292 -2.80 -11.58 11.84
C LYS A 292 -2.55 -10.24 12.53
N ILE A 293 -2.40 -9.18 11.74
CA ILE A 293 -2.32 -7.81 12.23
C ILE A 293 -3.67 -7.08 12.08
N PRO A 294 -3.96 -6.05 12.90
CA PRO A 294 -5.26 -5.37 12.89
C PRO A 294 -5.72 -4.92 11.51
N THR A 295 -4.84 -4.31 10.74
CA THR A 295 -5.16 -3.80 9.39
C THR A 295 -5.50 -4.92 8.41
N ASN A 296 -4.77 -6.06 8.44
CA ASN A 296 -5.07 -7.19 7.56
C ASN A 296 -6.43 -7.80 7.89
N ILE A 297 -6.78 -7.91 9.19
CA ILE A 297 -8.08 -8.38 9.64
C ILE A 297 -9.18 -7.41 9.20
N GLU A 298 -8.95 -6.10 9.33
CA GLU A 298 -9.90 -5.04 8.94
C GLU A 298 -10.26 -5.11 7.45
N VAL A 299 -9.25 -5.24 6.59
CA VAL A 299 -9.43 -5.21 5.12
C VAL A 299 -9.92 -6.55 4.58
N SER A 300 -9.25 -7.66 4.93
CA SER A 300 -9.52 -8.97 4.32
C SER A 300 -10.64 -9.77 4.98
N LYS A 301 -10.99 -9.46 6.23
CA LYS A 301 -12.08 -10.14 6.96
C LYS A 301 -12.03 -11.67 6.82
N ALA A 302 -13.15 -12.30 6.43
CA ALA A 302 -13.26 -13.74 6.26
C ALA A 302 -12.57 -14.28 5.00
N TYR A 303 -12.08 -13.43 4.08
CA TYR A 303 -11.36 -13.88 2.89
C TYR A 303 -9.97 -14.42 3.22
N GLY A 304 -9.27 -13.79 4.16
CA GLY A 304 -7.89 -14.12 4.50
C GLY A 304 -7.72 -15.45 5.24
N LEU A 305 -6.65 -16.17 4.91
CA LEU A 305 -6.09 -17.24 5.72
C LEU A 305 -5.03 -16.62 6.63
N PHE A 306 -5.33 -16.52 7.92
CA PHE A 306 -4.45 -15.81 8.86
C PHE A 306 -3.46 -16.75 9.55
N PHE A 307 -2.26 -16.21 9.84
CA PHE A 307 -1.25 -16.83 10.71
C PHE A 307 -0.69 -15.80 11.68
N ASP A 308 -0.23 -16.23 12.85
CA ASP A 308 0.39 -15.33 13.82
C ASP A 308 1.83 -15.00 13.41
N LEU A 309 2.30 -13.76 13.71
CA LEU A 309 3.54 -13.18 13.18
C LEU A 309 4.82 -14.00 13.38
N GLU A 310 4.88 -14.81 14.44
CA GLU A 310 6.04 -15.62 14.80
C GLU A 310 5.78 -17.13 14.58
N ASP A 311 4.58 -17.49 14.09
CA ASP A 311 4.16 -18.86 13.88
C ASP A 311 4.44 -19.32 12.44
N GLY A 312 5.67 -19.78 12.21
CA GLY A 312 6.10 -20.35 10.92
C GLY A 312 5.34 -21.63 10.55
N GLN A 313 4.97 -22.45 11.53
CA GLN A 313 4.18 -23.68 11.31
C GLN A 313 2.75 -23.33 10.92
N GLY A 314 2.16 -22.28 11.53
CA GLY A 314 0.86 -21.76 11.13
C GLY A 314 0.87 -21.26 9.69
N LEU A 315 1.92 -20.54 9.27
CA LEU A 315 2.07 -20.10 7.88
C LEU A 315 2.19 -21.31 6.94
N GLU A 316 3.04 -22.26 7.24
CA GLU A 316 3.21 -23.49 6.46
C GLU A 316 1.90 -24.29 6.34
N LYS A 317 1.13 -24.38 7.42
CA LYS A 317 -0.21 -25.00 7.41
C LYS A 317 -1.15 -24.30 6.43
N GLN A 318 -1.15 -22.98 6.37
CA GLN A 318 -1.98 -22.24 5.40
C GLN A 318 -1.48 -22.44 3.95
N MET A 319 -0.15 -22.54 3.75
CA MET A 319 0.41 -22.88 2.44
C MET A 319 -0.02 -24.28 1.99
N ASN A 320 0.05 -25.27 2.88
CA ASN A 320 -0.34 -26.65 2.59
C ASN A 320 -1.83 -26.75 2.26
N LYS A 321 -2.75 -26.01 2.90
CA LYS A 321 -4.16 -25.95 2.50
C LYS A 321 -4.36 -25.57 1.03
N ILE A 322 -3.53 -24.67 0.51
CA ILE A 322 -3.59 -24.28 -0.91
C ILE A 322 -3.05 -25.41 -1.79
N VAL A 323 -1.95 -26.05 -1.38
CA VAL A 323 -1.30 -27.17 -2.11
C VAL A 323 -2.24 -28.36 -2.21
N ASP A 324 -2.92 -28.68 -1.13
CA ASP A 324 -3.81 -29.84 -0.97
C ASP A 324 -5.22 -29.61 -1.53
N GLY A 325 -5.51 -28.39 -2.00
CA GLY A 325 -6.82 -28.05 -2.58
C GLY A 325 -7.94 -27.87 -1.57
N GLU A 326 -7.61 -27.61 -0.31
CA GLU A 326 -8.58 -27.40 0.78
C GLU A 326 -9.18 -25.97 0.84
N TYR A 327 -8.84 -25.10 -0.11
CA TYR A 327 -9.36 -23.75 -0.18
C TYR A 327 -10.71 -23.70 -0.90
N ASP A 328 -11.75 -23.25 -0.23
CA ASP A 328 -13.10 -23.09 -0.82
C ASP A 328 -13.17 -21.82 -1.68
N TYR A 329 -12.83 -21.97 -2.95
CA TYR A 329 -12.88 -20.88 -3.91
C TYR A 329 -14.28 -20.28 -4.09
N GLN A 330 -15.34 -21.10 -4.03
CA GLN A 330 -16.70 -20.64 -4.32
C GLN A 330 -17.22 -19.70 -3.22
N GLU A 331 -17.05 -20.08 -1.95
CA GLU A 331 -17.44 -19.23 -0.82
C GLU A 331 -16.55 -17.98 -0.76
N LYS A 332 -15.23 -18.17 -0.87
CA LYS A 332 -14.25 -17.09 -0.72
C LYS A 332 -14.36 -16.04 -1.82
N ASN A 333 -14.62 -16.42 -3.07
CA ASN A 333 -14.80 -15.45 -4.16
C ASN A 333 -16.00 -14.52 -3.92
N LYS A 334 -17.13 -15.03 -3.40
CA LYS A 334 -18.26 -14.17 -3.00
C LYS A 334 -17.85 -13.14 -1.93
N VAL A 335 -17.07 -13.58 -0.93
CA VAL A 335 -16.55 -12.67 0.10
C VAL A 335 -15.60 -11.62 -0.51
N ALA A 336 -14.77 -12.01 -1.48
CA ALA A 336 -13.89 -11.08 -2.18
C ALA A 336 -14.67 -10.02 -2.96
N ASP A 337 -15.71 -10.43 -3.69
CA ASP A 337 -16.56 -9.53 -4.48
C ASP A 337 -17.26 -8.50 -3.57
N ASP A 338 -17.82 -8.94 -2.44
CA ASP A 338 -18.44 -8.04 -1.44
C ASP A 338 -17.44 -7.04 -0.85
N ILE A 339 -16.19 -7.47 -0.59
CA ILE A 339 -15.13 -6.60 -0.08
C ILE A 339 -14.72 -5.61 -1.16
N CYS A 340 -14.47 -6.06 -2.40
CA CYS A 340 -14.09 -5.21 -3.52
C CYS A 340 -15.17 -4.16 -3.84
N GLN A 341 -16.45 -4.53 -3.80
CA GLN A 341 -17.57 -3.59 -3.95
C GLN A 341 -17.54 -2.51 -2.86
N ARG A 342 -17.32 -2.89 -1.60
CA ARG A 342 -17.24 -1.94 -0.46
C ARG A 342 -16.09 -0.97 -0.61
N TYR A 343 -14.94 -1.43 -1.10
CA TYR A 343 -13.76 -0.60 -1.33
C TYR A 343 -13.66 -0.06 -2.76
N SER A 344 -14.73 -0.10 -3.56
CA SER A 344 -14.77 0.59 -4.84
C SER A 344 -14.74 2.11 -4.64
N TRP A 345 -14.12 2.84 -5.55
CA TRP A 345 -14.13 4.30 -5.49
C TRP A 345 -15.55 4.87 -5.56
N GLU A 346 -16.44 4.22 -6.31
CA GLU A 346 -17.86 4.61 -6.39
C GLU A 346 -18.55 4.55 -5.03
N SER A 347 -18.25 3.53 -4.21
CA SER A 347 -18.79 3.40 -2.85
C SER A 347 -18.16 4.37 -1.85
N LEU A 348 -16.95 4.86 -2.09
CA LEU A 348 -16.16 5.62 -1.13
C LEU A 348 -16.13 7.12 -1.40
N ILE A 349 -16.31 7.57 -2.64
CA ILE A 349 -16.03 8.96 -3.03
C ILE A 349 -16.91 9.98 -2.31
N ASP A 350 -18.17 9.64 -2.04
CA ASP A 350 -19.09 10.54 -1.34
C ASP A 350 -18.59 10.87 0.07
N SER A 351 -17.97 9.91 0.77
CA SER A 351 -17.40 10.15 2.09
C SER A 351 -16.25 11.19 2.05
N TYR A 352 -15.45 11.19 0.98
CA TYR A 352 -14.43 12.23 0.78
C TYR A 352 -15.07 13.60 0.50
N ILE A 353 -16.10 13.63 -0.35
CA ILE A 353 -16.82 14.88 -0.69
C ILE A 353 -17.47 15.49 0.55
N GLU A 354 -18.07 14.66 1.40
CA GLU A 354 -18.64 15.11 2.69
C GLU A 354 -17.55 15.73 3.58
N VAL A 355 -16.39 15.09 3.72
CA VAL A 355 -15.28 15.67 4.49
C VAL A 355 -14.87 17.05 3.96
N TYR A 356 -14.82 17.24 2.64
CA TYR A 356 -14.47 18.54 2.08
C TYR A 356 -15.56 19.59 2.29
N LYS A 357 -16.85 19.18 2.26
CA LYS A 357 -17.99 20.10 2.49
C LYS A 357 -18.11 20.52 3.97
N ASP A 358 -17.67 19.68 4.89
CA ASP A 358 -17.69 19.93 6.35
C ASP A 358 -16.59 20.93 6.81
N MET A 359 -15.67 21.32 5.93
CA MET A 359 -14.54 22.20 6.26
C MET A 359 -14.92 23.68 6.20
#